data_336f827f74a405774d03a7f1bba38b5d
#
_entry.id   336f827f74a405774d03a7f1bba38b5d
#
_cell.length_a   1.000
_cell.length_b   1.000
_cell.length_c   1.000
_cell.angle_alpha   90.00
_cell.angle_beta   90.00
_cell.angle_gamma   90.00
#
_symmetry.space_group_name_H-M   'P 1'
#
loop_
_entity.id
_entity.type
_entity.pdbx_description
1 polymer ?
#
loop_
_entity_poly.entity_id
_entity_poly.type
_entity_poly.pdbx_seq_one_letter_code
_entity_poly.pdbx_strand_id
1 'polypeptide(L)'
;MGKFDEIFDDVVVNAKAAASAVSKKANDVYDTSKHKFTAAEIRGEINKKLRDLGALTYRSEVHGLDLTEQVKQIVAEIVDLKETLNTINEHIATVKNQKRCPSCEAGLPKNSKFCNICGAKLGEQDIEDVIEF
;
A
#
# COMPACT_ATOMS: atom_id res chain seq x y z
N MET A 1 -17.57 -13.77 0.56
CA MET A 1 -16.15 -14.16 0.42
C MET A 1 -15.76 -15.41 1.20
N GLY A 2 -16.69 -16.07 1.89
CA GLY A 2 -16.43 -17.23 2.74
C GLY A 2 -15.82 -18.46 2.04
N LYS A 3 -16.12 -18.69 0.76
CA LYS A 3 -15.62 -19.88 0.04
C LYS A 3 -14.12 -19.82 -0.31
N PHE A 4 -13.57 -18.64 -0.49
CA PHE A 4 -12.12 -18.49 -0.74
C PHE A 4 -11.31 -18.61 0.54
N ASP A 5 -11.84 -18.12 1.65
CA ASP A 5 -11.20 -18.24 2.96
C ASP A 5 -11.16 -19.70 3.43
N GLU A 6 -12.23 -20.45 3.24
CA GLU A 6 -12.27 -21.89 3.57
C GLU A 6 -11.29 -22.71 2.71
N ILE A 7 -11.19 -22.42 1.42
CA ILE A 7 -10.25 -23.13 0.53
C ILE A 7 -8.79 -22.82 0.93
N PHE A 8 -8.50 -21.58 1.30
CA PHE A 8 -7.16 -21.22 1.75
C PHE A 8 -6.83 -21.78 3.12
N ASP A 9 -7.78 -21.83 4.04
CA ASP A 9 -7.61 -22.46 5.35
C ASP A 9 -7.37 -23.96 5.22
N ASP A 10 -8.11 -24.65 4.38
CA ASP A 10 -7.90 -26.07 4.11
C ASP A 10 -6.53 -26.37 3.49
N VAL A 11 -6.07 -25.55 2.57
CA VAL A 11 -4.74 -25.67 1.98
C VAL A 11 -3.65 -25.42 3.00
N VAL A 12 -3.84 -24.44 3.87
CA VAL A 12 -2.89 -24.14 4.96
C VAL A 12 -2.84 -25.25 5.99
N VAL A 13 -3.98 -25.82 6.35
CA VAL A 13 -4.05 -26.95 7.31
C VAL A 13 -3.41 -28.21 6.72
N ASN A 14 -3.70 -28.52 5.47
CA ASN A 14 -3.08 -29.67 4.78
C ASN A 14 -1.58 -29.49 4.55
N ALA A 15 -1.13 -28.25 4.26
CA ALA A 15 0.28 -27.94 4.12
C ALA A 15 1.05 -28.08 5.45
N LYS A 16 0.44 -27.76 6.59
CA LYS A 16 1.01 -27.99 7.92
C LYS A 16 1.21 -29.45 8.24
N ALA A 17 0.34 -30.31 7.73
CA ALA A 17 0.43 -31.76 7.91
C ALA A 17 1.50 -32.42 7.01
N ALA A 18 1.89 -31.80 5.91
CA ALA A 18 2.77 -32.38 4.90
C ALA A 18 4.26 -32.01 5.04
N ALA A 19 4.61 -30.75 5.31
CA ALA A 19 5.99 -30.30 5.57
C ALA A 19 6.04 -28.84 6.01
N SER A 20 6.88 -28.51 6.99
CA SER A 20 7.00 -27.17 7.56
C SER A 20 7.41 -26.08 6.54
N ALA A 21 8.22 -26.41 5.53
CA ALA A 21 8.67 -25.49 4.50
C ALA A 21 7.56 -25.10 3.49
N VAL A 22 6.69 -26.05 3.15
CA VAL A 22 5.54 -25.82 2.27
C VAL A 22 4.45 -25.01 2.98
N SER A 23 4.25 -25.29 4.27
CA SER A 23 3.33 -24.56 5.14
C SER A 23 3.69 -23.08 5.26
N LYS A 24 4.96 -22.74 5.45
CA LYS A 24 5.45 -21.37 5.52
C LYS A 24 5.20 -20.61 4.21
N LYS A 25 5.49 -21.24 3.07
CA LYS A 25 5.27 -20.64 1.75
C LYS A 25 3.78 -20.39 1.44
N ALA A 26 2.91 -21.30 1.85
CA ALA A 26 1.46 -21.15 1.70
C ALA A 26 0.92 -20.02 2.58
N ASN A 27 1.38 -19.89 3.81
CA ASN A 27 1.04 -18.78 4.70
C ASN A 27 1.50 -17.42 4.13
N ASP A 28 2.73 -17.34 3.61
CA ASP A 28 3.27 -16.13 3.01
C ASP A 28 2.46 -15.69 1.78
N VAL A 29 2.00 -16.62 0.97
CA VAL A 29 1.14 -16.32 -0.19
C VAL A 29 -0.24 -15.83 0.25
N TYR A 30 -0.84 -16.45 1.25
CA TYR A 30 -2.13 -16.04 1.81
C TYR A 30 -2.04 -14.63 2.41
N ASP A 31 -1.07 -14.40 3.26
CA ASP A 31 -0.87 -13.09 3.90
C ASP A 31 -0.61 -12.00 2.86
N THR A 32 0.20 -12.29 1.85
CA THR A 32 0.47 -11.35 0.77
C THR A 32 -0.80 -10.99 -0.02
N SER A 33 -1.65 -11.97 -0.32
CA SER A 33 -2.91 -11.74 -1.05
C SER A 33 -3.88 -10.90 -0.24
N LYS A 34 -3.99 -11.16 1.06
CA LYS A 34 -4.80 -10.37 1.99
C LYS A 34 -4.31 -8.93 2.10
N HIS A 35 -3.01 -8.72 2.23
CA HIS A 35 -2.42 -7.40 2.28
C HIS A 35 -2.59 -6.61 0.98
N LYS A 36 -2.51 -7.28 -0.17
CA LYS A 36 -2.79 -6.64 -1.47
C LYS A 36 -4.24 -6.17 -1.59
N PHE A 37 -5.18 -6.96 -1.09
CA PHE A 37 -6.59 -6.59 -1.08
C PHE A 37 -6.81 -5.38 -0.19
N THR A 38 -6.27 -5.38 1.03
CA THR A 38 -6.35 -4.27 1.96
C THR A 38 -5.68 -3.00 1.39
N ALA A 39 -4.53 -3.15 0.74
CA ALA A 39 -3.87 -2.03 0.06
C ALA A 39 -4.74 -1.43 -1.04
N ALA A 40 -5.43 -2.25 -1.83
CA ALA A 40 -6.35 -1.77 -2.86
C ALA A 40 -7.54 -1.01 -2.28
N GLU A 41 -8.11 -1.48 -1.17
CA GLU A 41 -9.17 -0.77 -0.44
C GLU A 41 -8.71 0.59 0.07
N ILE A 42 -7.55 0.65 0.69
CA ILE A 42 -6.96 1.90 1.20
C ILE A 42 -6.71 2.90 0.06
N ARG A 43 -6.20 2.45 -1.08
CA ARG A 43 -6.05 3.30 -2.27
C ARG A 43 -7.39 3.86 -2.74
N GLY A 44 -8.42 3.05 -2.73
CA GLY A 44 -9.80 3.47 -3.05
C GLY A 44 -10.29 4.57 -2.10
N GLU A 45 -10.05 4.42 -0.80
CA GLU A 45 -10.39 5.43 0.19
C GLU A 45 -9.59 6.72 0.02
N ILE A 46 -8.29 6.63 -0.22
CA ILE A 46 -7.44 7.80 -0.50
C ILE A 46 -7.98 8.55 -1.71
N ASN A 47 -8.32 7.87 -2.80
CA ASN A 47 -8.87 8.49 -4.00
C ASN A 47 -10.20 9.18 -3.74
N LYS A 48 -11.07 8.57 -2.94
CA LYS A 48 -12.34 9.16 -2.52
C LYS A 48 -12.11 10.44 -1.72
N LYS A 49 -11.21 10.42 -0.75
CA LYS A 49 -10.87 11.59 0.08
C LYS A 49 -10.21 12.70 -0.73
N LEU A 50 -9.40 12.37 -1.72
CA LEU A 50 -8.83 13.35 -2.64
C LEU A 50 -9.91 14.03 -3.49
N ARG A 51 -10.94 13.31 -3.91
CA ARG A 51 -12.10 13.92 -4.60
C ARG A 51 -12.89 14.82 -3.67
N ASP A 52 -13.12 14.40 -2.44
CA ASP A 52 -13.80 15.21 -1.43
C ASP A 52 -13.01 16.48 -1.13
N LEU A 53 -11.69 16.38 -1.02
CA LEU A 53 -10.79 17.52 -0.84
C LEU A 53 -10.88 18.49 -2.03
N GLY A 54 -10.87 17.97 -3.25
CA GLY A 54 -11.05 18.77 -4.47
C GLY A 54 -12.40 19.47 -4.51
N ALA A 55 -13.48 18.79 -4.13
CA ALA A 55 -14.82 19.35 -4.05
C ALA A 55 -14.92 20.48 -3.01
N LEU A 56 -14.33 20.29 -1.82
CA LEU A 56 -14.28 21.31 -0.78
C LEU A 56 -13.48 22.54 -1.22
N THR A 57 -12.32 22.32 -1.83
CA THR A 57 -11.47 23.40 -2.34
C THR A 57 -12.18 24.18 -3.43
N TYR A 58 -12.83 23.50 -4.36
CA TYR A 58 -13.62 24.12 -5.41
C TYR A 58 -14.75 24.98 -4.84
N ARG A 59 -15.51 24.46 -3.89
CA ARG A 59 -16.59 25.21 -3.23
C ARG A 59 -16.08 26.42 -2.46
N SER A 60 -14.95 26.27 -1.79
CA SER A 60 -14.30 27.36 -1.07
C SER A 60 -13.94 28.52 -2.02
N GLU A 61 -13.34 28.21 -3.14
CA GLU A 61 -12.92 29.20 -4.13
C GLU A 61 -14.11 29.87 -4.85
N VAL A 62 -15.08 29.06 -5.26
CA VAL A 62 -16.24 29.57 -6.03
C VAL A 62 -17.22 30.40 -5.18
N HIS A 63 -17.44 29.96 -3.94
CA HIS A 63 -18.43 30.59 -3.05
C HIS A 63 -17.83 31.48 -1.96
N GLY A 64 -16.52 31.57 -1.89
CA GLY A 64 -15.83 32.34 -0.85
C GLY A 64 -16.05 31.82 0.57
N LEU A 65 -16.25 30.53 0.70
CA LEU A 65 -16.46 29.87 2.00
C LEU A 65 -15.12 29.57 2.68
N ASP A 66 -15.06 29.77 3.98
CA ASP A 66 -13.92 29.33 4.79
C ASP A 66 -14.09 27.86 5.21
N LEU A 67 -13.51 26.95 4.45
CA LEU A 67 -13.52 25.51 4.68
C LEU A 67 -12.14 24.98 5.14
N THR A 68 -11.31 25.86 5.71
CA THR A 68 -9.93 25.54 6.10
C THR A 68 -9.85 24.37 7.07
N GLU A 69 -10.71 24.32 8.07
CA GLU A 69 -10.69 23.22 9.07
C GLU A 69 -11.10 21.89 8.44
N GLN A 70 -12.10 21.88 7.58
CA GLN A 70 -12.53 20.68 6.86
C GLN A 70 -11.43 20.16 5.92
N VAL A 71 -10.75 21.06 5.23
CA VAL A 71 -9.60 20.72 4.37
C VAL A 71 -8.48 20.12 5.20
N LYS A 72 -8.11 20.71 6.32
CA LYS A 72 -7.08 20.18 7.22
C LYS A 72 -7.42 18.79 7.74
N GLN A 73 -8.67 18.56 8.11
CA GLN A 73 -9.13 17.25 8.60
C GLN A 73 -8.98 16.18 7.52
N ILE A 74 -9.43 16.45 6.30
CA ILE A 74 -9.31 15.50 5.18
C ILE A 74 -7.84 15.23 4.83
N VAL A 75 -7.01 16.26 4.83
CA VAL A 75 -5.56 16.11 4.60
C VAL A 75 -4.93 15.19 5.65
N ALA A 76 -5.25 15.38 6.93
CA ALA A 76 -4.76 14.52 8.01
C ALA A 76 -5.20 13.06 7.82
N GLU A 77 -6.44 12.82 7.45
CA GLU A 77 -6.95 11.48 7.16
C GLU A 77 -6.24 10.84 5.96
N ILE A 78 -5.95 11.59 4.91
CA ILE A 78 -5.19 11.11 3.75
C ILE A 78 -3.77 10.74 4.15
N VAL A 79 -3.11 11.56 4.98
CA VAL A 79 -1.76 11.27 5.49
C VAL A 79 -1.74 9.96 6.25
N ASP A 80 -2.67 9.75 7.17
CA ASP A 80 -2.77 8.51 7.94
C ASP A 80 -3.00 7.29 7.05
N LEU A 81 -3.88 7.39 6.05
CA LEU A 81 -4.12 6.33 5.09
C LEU A 81 -2.89 6.01 4.25
N LYS A 82 -2.15 7.02 3.83
CA LYS A 82 -0.90 6.84 3.07
C LYS A 82 0.18 6.15 3.90
N GLU A 83 0.32 6.51 5.17
CA GLU A 83 1.25 5.84 6.08
C GLU A 83 0.90 4.37 6.25
N THR A 84 -0.37 4.06 6.48
CA THR A 84 -0.87 2.69 6.59
C THR A 84 -0.62 1.91 5.30
N LEU A 85 -0.92 2.50 4.15
CA LEU A 85 -0.65 1.89 2.85
C LEU A 85 0.84 1.60 2.64
N ASN A 86 1.69 2.54 3.01
CA ASN A 86 3.13 2.37 2.90
C ASN A 86 3.63 1.19 3.75
N THR A 87 3.18 1.09 4.99
CA THR A 87 3.51 -0.02 5.90
C THR A 87 3.09 -1.37 5.31
N ILE A 88 1.87 -1.45 4.77
CA ILE A 88 1.37 -2.68 4.13
C ILE A 88 2.20 -3.05 2.90
N ASN A 89 2.52 -2.08 2.06
CA ASN A 89 3.32 -2.30 0.86
C ASN A 89 4.77 -2.72 1.19
N GLU A 90 5.35 -2.18 2.23
CA GLU A 90 6.67 -2.59 2.73
C GLU A 90 6.65 -4.04 3.23
N HIS A 91 5.59 -4.41 3.95
CA HIS A 91 5.41 -5.79 4.39
C HIS A 91 5.30 -6.76 3.20
N ILE A 92 4.50 -6.43 2.19
CA ILE A 92 4.38 -7.22 0.95
C ILE A 92 5.75 -7.35 0.26
N ALA A 93 6.50 -6.27 0.15
CA ALA A 93 7.83 -6.29 -0.47
C ALA A 93 8.80 -7.17 0.32
N THR A 94 8.76 -7.12 1.64
CA THR A 94 9.60 -7.94 2.52
C THR A 94 9.28 -9.43 2.34
N VAL A 95 8.02 -9.82 2.35
CA VAL A 95 7.58 -11.20 2.16
C VAL A 95 8.00 -11.73 0.78
N LYS A 96 7.89 -10.91 -0.26
CA LYS A 96 8.32 -11.25 -1.62
C LYS A 96 9.82 -11.16 -1.84
N ASN A 97 10.58 -10.74 -0.85
CA ASN A 97 12.01 -10.48 -0.97
C ASN A 97 12.33 -9.48 -2.11
N GLN A 98 11.53 -8.46 -2.21
CA GLN A 98 11.62 -7.41 -3.22
C GLN A 98 11.92 -6.05 -2.57
N LYS A 99 12.45 -5.14 -3.39
CA LYS A 99 12.63 -3.74 -3.07
C LYS A 99 11.55 -2.93 -3.80
N ARG A 100 11.02 -1.90 -3.17
CA ARG A 100 10.06 -1.00 -3.82
C ARG A 100 10.77 0.21 -4.39
N CYS A 101 10.36 0.60 -5.60
CA CYS A 101 10.77 1.88 -6.15
C CYS A 101 10.10 3.03 -5.38
N PRO A 102 10.86 4.00 -4.85
CA PRO A 102 10.26 5.13 -4.15
C PRO A 102 9.47 6.08 -5.06
N SER A 103 9.71 6.04 -6.35
CA SER A 103 9.05 6.91 -7.32
C SER A 103 7.75 6.33 -7.89
N CYS A 104 7.79 5.09 -8.40
CA CYS A 104 6.65 4.44 -9.05
C CYS A 104 6.04 3.28 -8.26
N GLU A 105 6.61 2.94 -7.11
CA GLU A 105 6.17 1.86 -6.22
C GLU A 105 6.25 0.44 -6.80
N ALA A 106 6.92 0.25 -7.93
CA ALA A 106 7.10 -1.07 -8.53
C ALA A 106 7.96 -2.00 -7.66
N GLY A 107 7.60 -3.28 -7.62
CA GLY A 107 8.40 -4.31 -6.99
C GLY A 107 9.62 -4.68 -7.84
N LEU A 108 10.80 -4.60 -7.23
CA LEU A 108 12.08 -4.80 -7.90
C LEU A 108 12.95 -5.80 -7.13
N PRO A 109 13.88 -6.50 -7.79
CA PRO A 109 14.87 -7.30 -7.10
C PRO A 109 15.66 -6.48 -6.09
N LYS A 110 16.02 -7.08 -4.94
CA LYS A 110 16.74 -6.36 -3.86
C LYS A 110 18.06 -5.71 -4.27
N ASN A 111 18.73 -6.27 -5.25
CA ASN A 111 20.02 -5.79 -5.76
C ASN A 111 19.90 -4.78 -6.91
N SER A 112 18.70 -4.34 -7.24
CA SER A 112 18.49 -3.34 -8.30
C SER A 112 19.06 -1.98 -7.90
N LYS A 113 19.82 -1.38 -8.79
CA LYS A 113 20.37 -0.02 -8.61
C LYS A 113 19.50 1.05 -9.25
N PHE A 114 18.69 0.69 -10.24
CA PHE A 114 17.76 1.55 -10.94
C PHE A 114 16.42 0.84 -11.09
N CYS A 115 15.34 1.61 -11.11
CA CYS A 115 14.03 1.07 -11.44
C CYS A 115 13.96 0.72 -12.93
N ASN A 116 13.56 -0.51 -13.25
CA ASN A 116 13.37 -0.95 -14.62
C ASN A 116 12.07 -0.45 -15.26
N ILE A 117 11.22 0.23 -14.50
CA ILE A 117 9.93 0.75 -14.97
C ILE A 117 9.98 2.27 -15.17
N CYS A 118 10.41 3.03 -14.17
CA CYS A 118 10.46 4.49 -14.23
C CYS A 118 11.88 5.07 -14.40
N GLY A 119 12.93 4.26 -14.26
CA GLY A 119 14.32 4.68 -14.36
C GLY A 119 14.89 5.41 -13.14
N ALA A 120 14.14 5.50 -12.05
CA ALA A 120 14.61 6.15 -10.84
C ALA A 120 15.81 5.44 -10.21
N LYS A 121 16.76 6.19 -9.68
CA LYS A 121 17.91 5.65 -8.99
C LYS A 121 17.51 5.09 -7.63
N LEU A 122 17.86 3.82 -7.39
CA LEU A 122 17.59 3.10 -6.14
C LEU A 122 18.89 3.06 -5.32
N GLY A 123 19.36 4.20 -4.85
CA GLY A 123 20.48 4.26 -3.91
C GLY A 123 20.04 3.99 -2.48
N GLU A 124 20.99 3.90 -1.55
CA GLU A 124 20.72 4.07 -0.13
C GLU A 124 20.13 5.48 0.04
N GLN A 125 18.80 5.52 0.11
CA GLN A 125 18.13 6.80 0.31
C GLN A 125 18.04 7.07 1.81
N ASP A 126 18.69 8.13 2.17
CA ASP A 126 18.35 8.82 3.40
C ASP A 126 16.85 9.17 3.35
N ILE A 127 16.15 8.75 4.37
CA ILE A 127 14.69 8.81 4.52
C ILE A 127 14.17 10.28 4.51
N GLU A 128 15.05 11.24 4.39
CA GLU A 128 14.73 12.66 4.50
C GLU A 128 14.09 13.30 3.25
N ASP A 129 14.19 12.65 2.08
CA ASP A 129 13.72 13.24 0.82
C ASP A 129 12.32 12.78 0.36
N VAL A 130 11.57 12.07 1.20
CA VAL A 130 10.25 11.54 0.81
C VAL A 130 9.09 12.44 1.24
N ILE A 131 9.33 13.71 1.50
CA ILE A 131 8.26 14.68 1.72
C ILE A 131 8.16 15.63 0.51
N GLU A 132 7.95 15.06 -0.66
CA GLU A 132 7.39 15.82 -1.77
C GLU A 132 6.17 15.08 -2.33
N PHE A 133 5.10 15.81 -2.38
CA PHE A 133 3.77 15.43 -2.83
C PHE A 133 3.71 14.91 -4.25
#